data_5c8a3957d0dd8fabb6f85442de5d633b
#
_entry.id   5c8a3957d0dd8fabb6f85442de5d633b
#
_cell.length_a   1.000
_cell.length_b   1.000
_cell.length_c   1.000
_cell.angle_alpha   90.00
_cell.angle_beta   90.00
_cell.angle_gamma   90.00
#
_symmetry.space_group_name_H-M   'P 1'
#
loop_
_entity.id
_entity.type
_entity.pdbx_description
1 polymer ?
#
loop_
_entity_poly.entity_id
_entity_poly.type
_entity_poly.pdbx_seq_one_letter_code
_entity_poly.pdbx_strand_id
1 'polypeptide(L)'
;GDAVDDAFSDLLDNAGSMNDVLSDRSDIAIADLRAINDQLRVIIDLIRDAIDEERDKDLDDYFEDISDQDGDGKPDAGLISTCQNDGSVEGDVNVGGIAGSMAVEYDFDPEDDLTKVGDKSLDFRYLARAVMLDCVNRGEITGKKNYTGGVVGLMDLGRVSGCQGYGPVSSSDGDYVGGVAGASYGFIRDSWARCQLSGKDYVGGVAGYGSTIENSRSFIEIDKGEAYVGAIAGDMEEDGTLTGNLVGHDTLGGLDGISYTGKAQPTTFDELSALGNAPGEFTQ
;
A
#
# COMPACT_ATOMS: atom_id res chain seq x y z
N GLY A 1 16.83 5.83 -13.66
CA GLY A 1 17.77 6.77 -14.22
C GLY A 1 18.34 6.22 -15.52
N ASP A 2 19.38 5.43 -15.42
CA ASP A 2 20.23 5.09 -16.55
C ASP A 2 19.54 4.33 -17.70
N ALA A 3 18.61 3.41 -17.39
CA ALA A 3 17.91 2.62 -18.41
C ALA A 3 16.89 3.45 -19.24
N VAL A 4 16.31 4.48 -18.65
CA VAL A 4 15.39 5.40 -19.34
C VAL A 4 16.21 6.36 -20.23
N ASP A 5 17.32 6.86 -19.72
CA ASP A 5 18.22 7.75 -20.48
C ASP A 5 18.83 7.01 -21.68
N ASP A 6 19.19 5.72 -21.52
CA ASP A 6 19.71 4.87 -22.60
C ASP A 6 18.61 4.61 -23.65
N ALA A 7 17.40 4.28 -23.25
CA ALA A 7 16.29 4.06 -24.17
C ALA A 7 15.88 5.32 -24.93
N PHE A 8 15.95 6.50 -24.28
CA PHE A 8 15.74 7.79 -24.93
C PHE A 8 16.86 8.15 -25.91
N SER A 9 18.11 7.85 -25.56
CA SER A 9 19.25 8.05 -26.46
C SER A 9 19.12 7.19 -27.71
N ASP A 10 18.76 5.90 -27.53
CA ASP A 10 18.54 4.98 -28.64
C ASP A 10 17.36 5.41 -29.55
N LEU A 11 16.30 5.95 -28.97
CA LEU A 11 15.16 6.48 -29.73
C LEU A 11 15.56 7.73 -30.56
N LEU A 12 16.35 8.62 -29.99
CA LEU A 12 16.86 9.81 -30.69
C LEU A 12 17.84 9.44 -31.83
N ASP A 13 18.71 8.46 -31.61
CA ASP A 13 19.64 7.96 -32.62
C ASP A 13 18.91 7.24 -33.77
N ASN A 14 17.88 6.47 -33.45
CA ASN A 14 17.02 5.81 -34.44
C ASN A 14 16.18 6.84 -35.25
N ALA A 15 15.67 7.89 -34.60
CA ALA A 15 14.95 8.98 -35.29
C ALA A 15 15.91 9.77 -36.20
N GLY A 16 17.15 9.99 -35.77
CA GLY A 16 18.22 10.59 -36.58
C GLY A 16 18.54 9.74 -37.81
N SER A 17 18.77 8.45 -37.61
CA SER A 17 19.09 7.49 -38.67
C SER A 17 17.96 7.34 -39.71
N MET A 18 16.70 7.38 -39.25
CA MET A 18 15.53 7.35 -40.14
C MET A 18 15.45 8.62 -41.00
N ASN A 19 15.81 9.77 -40.45
CA ASN A 19 15.87 11.02 -41.20
C ASN A 19 16.93 11.01 -42.31
N ASP A 20 18.06 10.39 -42.07
CA ASP A 20 19.17 10.27 -43.06
C ASP A 20 18.80 9.33 -44.22
N VAL A 21 18.09 8.23 -43.94
CA VAL A 21 17.62 7.27 -44.96
C VAL A 21 16.51 7.84 -45.82
N LEU A 22 15.68 8.72 -45.28
CA LEU A 22 14.53 9.32 -45.97
C LEU A 22 14.90 10.57 -46.79
N SER A 23 16.07 11.17 -46.57
CA SER A 23 16.53 12.32 -47.32
C SER A 23 16.78 12.04 -48.82
N ASP A 24 16.92 10.76 -49.19
CA ASP A 24 17.19 10.33 -50.56
C ASP A 24 15.94 10.02 -51.42
N ARG A 25 14.71 10.15 -50.87
CA ARG A 25 13.48 9.76 -51.62
C ARG A 25 12.33 10.76 -51.48
N SER A 26 12.16 11.53 -52.55
CA SER A 26 10.95 12.35 -52.95
C SER A 26 10.50 13.50 -52.01
N ASP A 27 10.49 14.71 -52.51
CA ASP A 27 10.37 15.98 -51.80
C ASP A 27 9.08 16.22 -51.00
N ILE A 28 7.99 15.53 -51.27
CA ILE A 28 6.69 15.74 -50.60
C ILE A 28 6.58 14.81 -49.37
N ALA A 29 7.01 13.59 -49.45
CA ALA A 29 7.01 12.68 -48.31
C ALA A 29 8.03 13.06 -47.24
N ILE A 30 9.11 13.74 -47.63
CA ILE A 30 10.15 14.27 -46.76
C ILE A 30 9.63 15.40 -45.87
N ALA A 31 8.79 16.31 -46.42
CA ALA A 31 8.23 17.43 -45.66
C ALA A 31 7.29 16.96 -44.53
N ASP A 32 6.43 15.97 -44.82
CA ASP A 32 5.49 15.38 -43.84
C ASP A 32 6.23 14.59 -42.76
N LEU A 33 7.26 13.84 -43.15
CA LEU A 33 8.08 13.06 -42.21
C LEU A 33 8.98 13.95 -41.35
N ARG A 34 9.46 15.08 -41.87
CA ARG A 34 10.17 16.08 -41.05
C ARG A 34 9.22 16.70 -40.02
N ALA A 35 8.00 17.05 -40.43
CA ALA A 35 6.99 17.57 -39.50
C ALA A 35 6.65 16.58 -38.39
N ILE A 36 6.51 15.30 -38.70
CA ILE A 36 6.31 14.23 -37.72
C ILE A 36 7.52 14.08 -36.80
N ASN A 37 8.73 14.11 -37.34
CA ASN A 37 9.96 14.02 -36.55
C ASN A 37 10.16 15.25 -35.64
N ASP A 38 9.81 16.45 -36.12
CA ASP A 38 9.84 17.67 -35.31
C ASP A 38 8.80 17.62 -34.19
N GLN A 39 7.60 17.09 -34.44
CA GLN A 39 6.58 16.86 -33.41
C GLN A 39 7.01 15.81 -32.40
N LEU A 40 7.64 14.72 -32.86
CA LEU A 40 8.21 13.71 -31.96
C LEU A 40 9.31 14.27 -31.06
N ARG A 41 10.16 15.16 -31.59
CA ARG A 41 11.16 15.85 -30.77
C ARG A 41 10.52 16.76 -29.72
N VAL A 42 9.49 17.50 -30.09
CA VAL A 42 8.73 18.34 -29.15
C VAL A 42 8.10 17.48 -28.05
N ILE A 43 7.53 16.34 -28.39
CA ILE A 43 6.96 15.40 -27.41
C ILE A 43 8.07 14.83 -26.49
N ILE A 44 9.21 14.44 -27.05
CA ILE A 44 10.35 13.93 -26.28
C ILE A 44 10.91 15.03 -25.35
N ASP A 45 11.03 16.26 -25.83
CA ASP A 45 11.50 17.38 -25.01
C ASP A 45 10.48 17.70 -23.90
N LEU A 46 9.18 17.68 -24.19
CA LEU A 46 8.12 17.86 -23.17
C LEU A 46 8.13 16.73 -22.12
N ILE A 47 8.35 15.48 -22.55
CA ILE A 47 8.48 14.34 -21.63
C ILE A 47 9.76 14.49 -20.78
N ARG A 48 10.86 14.96 -21.38
CA ARG A 48 12.11 15.19 -20.68
C ARG A 48 12.00 16.33 -19.67
N ASP A 49 11.41 17.45 -20.09
CA ASP A 49 11.15 18.59 -19.21
C ASP A 49 10.20 18.18 -18.06
N ALA A 50 9.17 17.39 -18.35
CA ALA A 50 8.28 16.83 -17.35
C ALA A 50 9.05 15.92 -16.37
N ILE A 51 9.92 15.02 -16.83
CA ILE A 51 10.76 14.15 -15.98
C ILE A 51 11.77 14.98 -15.16
N ASP A 52 12.34 16.04 -15.70
CA ASP A 52 13.31 16.88 -15.00
C ASP A 52 12.63 17.81 -13.96
N GLU A 53 11.44 18.32 -14.23
CA GLU A 53 10.62 19.04 -13.23
C GLU A 53 10.16 18.11 -12.08
N GLU A 54 10.10 16.82 -12.33
CA GLU A 54 9.54 15.81 -11.44
C GLU A 54 10.57 15.15 -10.52
N ARG A 55 11.84 15.34 -10.77
CA ARG A 55 12.88 14.84 -9.85
C ARG A 55 12.84 15.45 -8.44
N ASP A 56 12.16 16.58 -8.31
CA ASP A 56 12.02 17.32 -7.04
C ASP A 56 10.60 17.22 -6.42
N LYS A 57 9.67 16.45 -7.02
CA LYS A 57 8.33 16.22 -6.45
C LYS A 57 8.26 14.88 -5.74
N ASP A 58 7.65 14.87 -4.57
CA ASP A 58 7.30 13.62 -3.89
C ASP A 58 6.25 12.84 -4.71
N LEU A 59 6.36 11.52 -4.70
CA LEU A 59 5.44 10.62 -5.42
C LEU A 59 3.96 10.86 -5.08
N ASP A 60 3.68 11.38 -3.90
CA ASP A 60 2.34 11.75 -3.42
C ASP A 60 1.69 12.88 -4.24
N ASP A 61 2.46 13.67 -4.98
CA ASP A 61 1.94 14.71 -5.86
C ASP A 61 1.29 14.16 -7.14
N TYR A 62 1.54 12.88 -7.47
CA TYR A 62 1.02 12.23 -8.68
C TYR A 62 -0.23 11.41 -8.48
N PHE A 63 -0.44 10.93 -7.26
CA PHE A 63 -1.54 10.04 -6.94
C PHE A 63 -2.44 10.69 -5.90
N GLU A 64 -3.73 10.72 -6.18
CA GLU A 64 -4.75 11.01 -5.20
C GLU A 64 -5.36 9.69 -4.73
N ASP A 65 -5.10 9.30 -3.50
CA ASP A 65 -5.74 8.14 -2.90
C ASP A 65 -7.20 8.43 -2.60
N ILE A 66 -8.09 7.81 -3.36
CA ILE A 66 -9.54 7.92 -3.19
C ILE A 66 -10.15 6.74 -2.42
N SER A 67 -9.35 5.92 -1.79
CA SER A 67 -9.79 4.69 -1.10
C SER A 67 -10.68 4.97 0.09
N ASP A 68 -10.53 6.11 0.74
CA ASP A 68 -11.34 6.52 1.90
C ASP A 68 -12.63 7.25 1.52
N GLN A 69 -12.82 7.55 0.25
CA GLN A 69 -14.04 8.22 -0.19
C GLN A 69 -15.17 7.20 -0.37
N ASP A 70 -16.22 7.29 0.42
CA ASP A 70 -17.47 6.55 0.21
C ASP A 70 -18.36 7.27 -0.81
N GLY A 71 -19.02 6.54 -1.72
CA GLY A 71 -19.98 7.14 -2.65
C GLY A 71 -20.50 6.18 -3.71
N ASP A 72 -21.76 6.37 -4.09
CA ASP A 72 -22.39 5.66 -5.19
C ASP A 72 -21.73 6.01 -6.53
N GLY A 73 -21.43 5.00 -7.31
CA GLY A 73 -20.91 5.16 -8.68
C GLY A 73 -19.40 5.07 -8.83
N LYS A 74 -18.67 4.64 -7.80
CA LYS A 74 -17.23 4.37 -7.93
C LYS A 74 -16.97 3.02 -8.61
N PRO A 75 -15.89 2.90 -9.38
CA PRO A 75 -15.55 1.65 -10.02
C PRO A 75 -15.26 0.56 -8.98
N ASP A 76 -15.64 -0.68 -9.26
CA ASP A 76 -15.25 -1.85 -8.48
C ASP A 76 -13.75 -2.16 -8.58
N ALA A 77 -13.03 -1.44 -9.42
CA ALA A 77 -11.58 -1.55 -9.54
C ALA A 77 -10.87 -1.21 -8.21
N GLY A 78 -9.84 -1.95 -7.89
CA GLY A 78 -9.08 -1.79 -6.65
C GLY A 78 -9.82 -2.27 -5.39
N LEU A 79 -10.87 -3.09 -5.53
CA LEU A 79 -11.62 -3.66 -4.42
C LEU A 79 -11.35 -5.16 -4.26
N ILE A 80 -10.94 -5.55 -3.07
CA ILE A 80 -10.93 -6.94 -2.58
C ILE A 80 -11.93 -7.04 -1.45
N SER A 81 -12.89 -7.95 -1.51
CA SER A 81 -13.88 -8.11 -0.43
C SER A 81 -14.21 -9.55 -0.12
N THR A 82 -14.52 -9.81 1.14
CA THR A 82 -14.98 -11.10 1.65
C THR A 82 -14.07 -12.30 1.31
N CYS A 83 -12.78 -12.03 1.12
CA CYS A 83 -11.80 -13.09 0.87
C CYS A 83 -11.42 -13.79 2.17
N GLN A 84 -11.12 -15.08 2.09
CA GLN A 84 -10.71 -15.90 3.22
C GLN A 84 -9.45 -16.68 2.88
N ASN A 85 -8.53 -16.72 3.83
CA ASN A 85 -7.36 -17.58 3.77
C ASN A 85 -7.30 -18.47 5.01
N ASP A 86 -7.29 -19.79 4.81
CA ASP A 86 -7.12 -20.80 5.84
C ASP A 86 -5.75 -21.51 5.73
N GLY A 87 -5.00 -21.22 4.68
CA GLY A 87 -3.69 -21.81 4.40
C GLY A 87 -2.53 -20.98 4.92
N SER A 88 -1.41 -21.61 5.21
CA SER A 88 -0.17 -20.92 5.56
C SER A 88 0.40 -20.19 4.36
N VAL A 89 0.94 -18.98 4.60
CA VAL A 89 1.64 -18.18 3.60
C VAL A 89 3.06 -17.92 4.09
N GLU A 90 4.05 -18.24 3.24
CA GLU A 90 5.46 -17.99 3.51
C GLU A 90 6.06 -17.17 2.36
N GLY A 91 6.86 -16.15 2.70
CA GLY A 91 7.50 -15.28 1.72
C GLY A 91 8.70 -14.54 2.30
N ASP A 92 9.40 -13.80 1.44
CA ASP A 92 10.57 -13.04 1.86
C ASP A 92 10.22 -11.65 2.37
N VAL A 93 9.48 -10.86 1.58
CA VAL A 93 9.14 -9.45 1.82
C VAL A 93 7.68 -9.22 1.49
N ASN A 94 7.02 -8.30 2.16
CA ASN A 94 5.62 -7.91 1.92
C ASN A 94 4.69 -9.13 1.97
N VAL A 95 4.64 -9.80 3.09
CA VAL A 95 3.88 -11.05 3.26
C VAL A 95 2.58 -10.78 4.00
N GLY A 96 1.46 -11.12 3.39
CA GLY A 96 0.14 -11.00 3.99
C GLY A 96 -0.76 -12.17 3.65
N GLY A 97 -1.72 -12.45 4.52
CA GLY A 97 -2.65 -13.58 4.35
C GLY A 97 -3.61 -13.41 3.17
N ILE A 98 -3.93 -12.18 2.80
CA ILE A 98 -4.83 -11.84 1.68
C ILE A 98 -4.07 -11.13 0.56
N ALA A 99 -3.22 -10.15 0.91
CA ALA A 99 -2.42 -9.42 -0.07
C ALA A 99 -1.00 -9.17 0.46
N GLY A 100 0.00 -9.30 -0.40
CA GLY A 100 1.38 -8.93 -0.08
C GLY A 100 1.53 -7.41 0.03
N SER A 101 1.01 -6.68 -0.96
CA SER A 101 1.05 -5.22 -1.00
C SER A 101 -0.25 -4.62 -1.50
N MET A 102 -0.55 -3.41 -1.02
CA MET A 102 -1.53 -2.48 -1.56
C MET A 102 -0.75 -1.23 -1.95
N ALA A 103 -0.45 -1.08 -3.23
CA ALA A 103 0.43 -0.05 -3.76
C ALA A 103 -0.02 0.38 -5.15
N VAL A 104 0.48 1.53 -5.60
CA VAL A 104 0.30 1.94 -6.99
C VAL A 104 1.22 1.11 -7.87
N GLU A 105 0.73 0.70 -9.02
CA GLU A 105 1.56 0.10 -10.06
C GLU A 105 2.38 1.20 -10.74
N TYR A 106 3.71 1.04 -10.73
CA TYR A 106 4.64 2.00 -11.34
C TYR A 106 5.02 1.64 -12.78
N ASP A 107 4.56 0.50 -13.27
CA ASP A 107 4.77 0.11 -14.66
C ASP A 107 3.78 0.86 -15.55
N PHE A 108 4.33 1.76 -16.38
CA PHE A 108 3.55 2.49 -17.37
C PHE A 108 3.07 1.52 -18.47
N ASP A 109 1.77 1.35 -18.61
CA ASP A 109 1.16 0.63 -19.73
C ASP A 109 0.84 1.61 -20.87
N PRO A 110 1.68 1.65 -21.94
CA PRO A 110 1.49 2.60 -23.03
C PRO A 110 0.18 2.38 -23.82
N GLU A 111 -0.38 1.18 -23.78
CA GLU A 111 -1.59 0.85 -24.53
C GLU A 111 -2.85 1.38 -23.82
N ASP A 112 -2.88 1.29 -22.49
CA ASP A 112 -4.02 1.74 -21.69
C ASP A 112 -3.89 3.20 -21.26
N ASP A 113 -2.72 3.64 -20.88
CA ASP A 113 -2.50 4.96 -20.28
C ASP A 113 -2.44 6.09 -21.33
N LEU A 114 -1.89 5.84 -22.53
CA LEU A 114 -1.87 6.84 -23.61
C LEU A 114 -3.23 7.03 -24.29
N THR A 115 -4.11 6.04 -24.28
CA THR A 115 -5.43 6.15 -24.93
C THR A 115 -6.43 6.95 -24.10
N LYS A 116 -6.19 7.15 -22.81
CA LYS A 116 -7.06 7.91 -21.91
C LYS A 116 -6.72 9.39 -21.79
N VAL A 117 -5.67 9.86 -22.45
CA VAL A 117 -5.31 11.28 -22.52
C VAL A 117 -6.28 12.01 -23.44
N GLY A 118 -7.49 12.25 -22.96
CA GLY A 118 -8.48 13.12 -23.59
C GLY A 118 -8.27 14.58 -23.18
N ASP A 119 -8.16 15.43 -24.21
CA ASP A 119 -8.34 16.87 -24.20
C ASP A 119 -7.76 17.69 -23.03
N LYS A 120 -6.56 18.24 -23.21
CA LYS A 120 -6.14 19.58 -22.79
C LYS A 120 -5.58 19.84 -21.39
N SER A 121 -5.25 18.87 -20.58
CA SER A 121 -4.48 19.16 -19.36
C SER A 121 -3.39 18.12 -19.16
N LEU A 122 -2.14 18.58 -19.08
CA LEU A 122 -1.00 17.77 -18.65
C LEU A 122 -0.94 17.66 -17.10
N ASP A 123 -2.07 17.77 -16.44
CA ASP A 123 -2.19 17.54 -15.02
C ASP A 123 -2.54 16.07 -14.81
N PHE A 124 -1.52 15.24 -14.81
CA PHE A 124 -1.64 13.79 -14.60
C PHE A 124 -1.79 13.49 -13.11
N ARG A 125 -2.94 13.76 -12.53
CA ARG A 125 -3.32 13.17 -11.26
C ARG A 125 -4.00 11.84 -11.50
N TYR A 126 -3.31 10.75 -11.15
CA TYR A 126 -3.91 9.43 -11.14
C TYR A 126 -4.75 9.25 -9.87
N LEU A 127 -5.99 8.85 -10.03
CA LEU A 127 -6.83 8.44 -8.92
C LEU A 127 -6.49 6.99 -8.56
N ALA A 128 -5.82 6.80 -7.44
CA ALA A 128 -5.50 5.48 -6.93
C ALA A 128 -6.59 5.01 -5.97
N ARG A 129 -6.97 3.75 -6.07
CA ARG A 129 -7.92 3.12 -5.16
C ARG A 129 -7.51 1.70 -4.84
N ALA A 130 -7.28 1.43 -3.56
CA ALA A 130 -7.02 0.11 -3.03
C ALA A 130 -7.85 -0.09 -1.77
N VAL A 131 -8.89 -0.91 -1.85
CA VAL A 131 -9.84 -1.14 -0.75
C VAL A 131 -9.95 -2.62 -0.46
N MET A 132 -9.78 -2.99 0.80
CA MET A 132 -9.99 -4.36 1.29
C MET A 132 -11.07 -4.36 2.36
N LEU A 133 -12.14 -5.12 2.13
CA LEU A 133 -13.32 -5.18 3.00
C LEU A 133 -13.61 -6.60 3.47
N ASP A 134 -13.87 -6.74 4.77
CA ASP A 134 -14.41 -7.97 5.38
C ASP A 134 -13.64 -9.25 5.02
N CYS A 135 -12.32 -9.13 4.90
CA CYS A 135 -11.45 -10.27 4.60
C CYS A 135 -10.94 -10.92 5.89
N VAL A 136 -10.75 -12.22 5.87
CA VAL A 136 -10.37 -13.01 7.05
C VAL A 136 -9.16 -13.89 6.75
N ASN A 137 -8.13 -13.79 7.57
CA ASN A 137 -7.02 -14.72 7.57
C ASN A 137 -7.01 -15.58 8.85
N ARG A 138 -6.93 -16.90 8.67
CA ARG A 138 -6.76 -17.89 9.74
C ARG A 138 -5.45 -18.65 9.63
N GLY A 139 -4.81 -18.54 8.47
CA GLY A 139 -3.55 -19.21 8.18
C GLY A 139 -2.36 -18.56 8.90
N GLU A 140 -1.34 -19.35 9.14
CA GLU A 140 -0.06 -18.88 9.64
C GLU A 140 0.66 -18.06 8.56
N ILE A 141 1.19 -16.89 8.93
CA ILE A 141 1.92 -16.00 8.04
C ILE A 141 3.36 -15.90 8.49
N THR A 142 4.27 -16.26 7.61
CA THR A 142 5.72 -16.26 7.89
C THR A 142 6.49 -15.43 6.87
N GLY A 143 7.06 -14.32 7.33
CA GLY A 143 7.99 -13.50 6.58
C GLY A 143 9.44 -13.80 6.96
N LYS A 144 10.39 -13.51 6.06
CA LYS A 144 11.83 -13.53 6.37
C LYS A 144 12.38 -12.15 6.64
N LYS A 145 11.81 -11.14 5.99
CA LYS A 145 12.24 -9.74 6.05
C LYS A 145 11.06 -8.84 6.40
N ASN A 146 11.12 -7.58 6.02
CA ASN A 146 10.17 -6.56 6.43
C ASN A 146 8.76 -6.77 5.86
N TYR A 147 7.79 -6.24 6.58
CA TYR A 147 6.38 -6.13 6.25
C TYR A 147 5.64 -7.47 6.20
N THR A 148 5.37 -7.97 7.38
CA THR A 148 4.57 -9.20 7.55
C THR A 148 3.28 -8.88 8.32
N GLY A 149 2.14 -9.08 7.68
CA GLY A 149 0.83 -8.82 8.29
C GLY A 149 -0.14 -9.99 8.18
N GLY A 150 -1.02 -10.12 9.16
CA GLY A 150 -2.02 -11.17 9.14
C GLY A 150 -2.94 -11.10 7.92
N VAL A 151 -3.25 -9.90 7.45
CA VAL A 151 -4.12 -9.66 6.29
C VAL A 151 -3.31 -9.10 5.12
N VAL A 152 -2.56 -8.01 5.34
CA VAL A 152 -1.74 -7.37 4.30
C VAL A 152 -0.32 -7.13 4.81
N GLY A 153 0.70 -7.35 3.97
CA GLY A 153 2.10 -7.09 4.31
C GLY A 153 2.38 -5.60 4.38
N LEU A 154 2.26 -4.90 3.28
CA LEU A 154 2.52 -3.45 3.15
C LEU A 154 1.35 -2.74 2.48
N MET A 155 0.92 -1.65 3.06
CA MET A 155 -0.03 -0.71 2.47
C MET A 155 0.67 0.62 2.22
N ASP A 156 1.06 0.92 1.00
CA ASP A 156 1.56 2.24 0.62
C ASP A 156 0.42 3.26 0.52
N LEU A 157 -0.78 2.79 0.23
CA LEU A 157 -2.01 3.56 0.19
C LEU A 157 -3.22 2.65 0.44
N GLY A 158 -4.38 3.24 0.58
CA GLY A 158 -5.60 2.46 0.58
C GLY A 158 -6.30 2.35 1.92
N ARG A 159 -7.34 1.53 1.94
CA ARG A 159 -8.17 1.26 3.12
C ARG A 159 -8.40 -0.21 3.35
N VAL A 160 -8.16 -0.65 4.58
CA VAL A 160 -8.56 -1.96 5.11
C VAL A 160 -9.66 -1.75 6.15
N SER A 161 -10.84 -2.34 5.94
CA SER A 161 -11.98 -2.21 6.86
C SER A 161 -12.66 -3.55 7.12
N GLY A 162 -13.06 -3.77 8.38
CA GLY A 162 -13.77 -4.98 8.78
C GLY A 162 -12.96 -6.28 8.66
N CYS A 163 -11.64 -6.16 8.44
CA CYS A 163 -10.79 -7.32 8.22
C CYS A 163 -10.34 -7.98 9.53
N GLN A 164 -10.01 -9.25 9.47
CA GLN A 164 -9.77 -10.07 10.65
C GLN A 164 -8.50 -10.92 10.48
N GLY A 165 -7.60 -10.87 11.46
CA GLY A 165 -6.38 -11.68 11.53
C GLY A 165 -6.38 -12.60 12.75
N TYR A 166 -6.37 -13.93 12.52
CA TYR A 166 -6.43 -14.95 13.56
C TYR A 166 -5.23 -15.87 13.58
N GLY A 167 -4.57 -16.09 12.45
CA GLY A 167 -3.40 -16.94 12.38
C GLY A 167 -2.16 -16.29 13.01
N PRO A 168 -1.19 -17.09 13.48
CA PRO A 168 0.10 -16.55 13.93
C PRO A 168 0.81 -15.77 12.82
N VAL A 169 1.47 -14.66 13.18
CA VAL A 169 2.22 -13.81 12.25
C VAL A 169 3.65 -13.68 12.75
N SER A 170 4.60 -14.11 11.94
CA SER A 170 6.01 -14.08 12.32
C SER A 170 6.92 -13.59 11.22
N SER A 171 7.98 -12.87 11.60
CA SER A 171 9.12 -12.58 10.74
C SER A 171 10.41 -13.02 11.42
N SER A 172 11.26 -13.74 10.69
CA SER A 172 12.50 -14.28 11.28
C SER A 172 13.55 -13.20 11.53
N ASP A 173 13.73 -12.27 10.58
CA ASP A 173 14.78 -11.25 10.60
C ASP A 173 14.28 -9.85 10.24
N GLY A 174 12.97 -9.69 10.03
CA GLY A 174 12.38 -8.45 9.53
C GLY A 174 11.67 -7.64 10.59
N ASP A 175 11.53 -6.38 10.28
CA ASP A 175 10.75 -5.39 11.00
C ASP A 175 9.33 -5.32 10.42
N TYR A 176 8.44 -4.63 11.13
CA TYR A 176 7.06 -4.35 10.74
C TYR A 176 6.18 -5.60 10.68
N VAL A 177 5.81 -6.06 11.87
CA VAL A 177 4.91 -7.21 12.05
C VAL A 177 3.59 -6.76 12.70
N GLY A 178 2.45 -7.13 12.09
CA GLY A 178 1.15 -6.77 12.63
C GLY A 178 0.06 -7.82 12.42
N GLY A 179 -0.91 -7.82 13.31
CA GLY A 179 -2.02 -8.78 13.23
C GLY A 179 -2.95 -8.55 12.04
N VAL A 180 -3.02 -7.33 11.52
CA VAL A 180 -3.73 -6.97 10.30
C VAL A 180 -2.75 -6.55 9.21
N ALA A 181 -1.90 -5.55 9.46
CA ALA A 181 -0.93 -5.05 8.50
C ALA A 181 0.48 -5.06 9.05
N GLY A 182 1.49 -5.40 8.25
CA GLY A 182 2.90 -5.19 8.61
C GLY A 182 3.20 -3.71 8.76
N ALA A 183 2.94 -2.92 7.72
CA ALA A 183 2.92 -1.47 7.76
C ALA A 183 1.76 -0.91 6.94
N SER A 184 1.24 0.25 7.36
CA SER A 184 0.12 0.93 6.70
C SER A 184 0.33 2.43 6.67
N TYR A 185 0.47 2.98 5.47
CA TYR A 185 0.43 4.42 5.18
C TYR A 185 -0.97 4.90 4.78
N GLY A 186 -1.97 4.03 4.84
CA GLY A 186 -3.38 4.31 4.59
C GLY A 186 -4.24 4.14 5.84
N PHE A 187 -5.47 3.69 5.64
CA PHE A 187 -6.50 3.62 6.67
C PHE A 187 -6.79 2.17 7.09
N ILE A 188 -6.71 1.88 8.40
CA ILE A 188 -7.20 0.62 8.97
C ILE A 188 -8.38 0.95 9.89
N ARG A 189 -9.56 0.41 9.60
CA ARG A 189 -10.78 0.67 10.37
C ARG A 189 -11.52 -0.61 10.73
N ASP A 190 -12.19 -0.59 11.86
CA ASP A 190 -13.14 -1.63 12.29
C ASP A 190 -12.58 -3.05 12.20
N SER A 191 -11.24 -3.19 12.27
CA SER A 191 -10.54 -4.46 12.04
C SER A 191 -10.18 -5.15 13.36
N TRP A 192 -10.03 -6.47 13.30
CA TRP A 192 -9.87 -7.33 14.48
C TRP A 192 -8.63 -8.19 14.36
N ALA A 193 -7.81 -8.20 15.39
CA ALA A 193 -6.66 -9.10 15.48
C ALA A 193 -6.72 -9.92 16.77
N ARG A 194 -6.66 -11.23 16.63
CA ARG A 194 -6.52 -12.19 17.73
C ARG A 194 -5.52 -13.24 17.34
N CYS A 195 -4.26 -13.00 17.61
CA CYS A 195 -3.17 -13.83 17.11
C CYS A 195 -1.92 -13.72 17.96
N GLN A 196 -0.94 -14.55 17.67
CA GLN A 196 0.42 -14.49 18.19
C GLN A 196 1.30 -13.74 17.19
N LEU A 197 2.16 -12.86 17.68
CA LEU A 197 3.06 -12.03 16.88
C LEU A 197 4.51 -12.27 17.29
N SER A 198 5.40 -12.37 16.30
CA SER A 198 6.83 -12.51 16.52
C SER A 198 7.60 -11.75 15.45
N GLY A 199 8.36 -10.76 15.85
CA GLY A 199 9.18 -9.92 14.95
C GLY A 199 10.39 -9.35 15.68
N LYS A 200 11.12 -8.48 15.01
CA LYS A 200 12.24 -7.78 15.60
C LYS A 200 11.80 -6.41 16.13
N ASP A 201 11.68 -5.44 15.26
CA ASP A 201 11.23 -4.09 15.61
C ASP A 201 9.87 -3.80 14.93
N TYR A 202 9.15 -2.83 15.45
CA TYR A 202 7.82 -2.42 14.96
C TYR A 202 6.81 -3.58 14.95
N VAL A 203 6.51 -4.07 16.14
CA VAL A 203 5.52 -5.16 16.33
C VAL A 203 4.25 -4.59 16.94
N GLY A 204 3.13 -4.71 16.25
CA GLY A 204 1.86 -4.14 16.71
C GLY A 204 0.65 -5.05 16.52
N GLY A 205 -0.27 -4.99 17.47
CA GLY A 205 -1.46 -5.86 17.47
C GLY A 205 -2.30 -5.74 16.22
N VAL A 206 -2.45 -4.52 15.68
CA VAL A 206 -3.14 -4.26 14.42
C VAL A 206 -2.11 -4.00 13.32
N ALA A 207 -1.17 -3.10 13.53
CA ALA A 207 -0.12 -2.80 12.55
C ALA A 207 1.25 -2.66 13.22
N GLY A 208 2.31 -3.13 12.55
CA GLY A 208 3.68 -2.86 13.00
C GLY A 208 4.00 -1.36 12.94
N TYR A 209 3.60 -0.70 11.86
CA TYR A 209 3.65 0.75 11.68
C TYR A 209 2.35 1.26 11.06
N GLY A 210 1.86 2.43 11.48
CA GLY A 210 0.58 2.93 11.02
C GLY A 210 0.52 4.43 10.74
N SER A 211 -0.43 4.82 9.88
CA SER A 211 -0.84 6.20 9.65
C SER A 211 -2.18 6.47 10.35
N THR A 212 -3.25 5.81 9.94
CA THR A 212 -4.57 5.96 10.55
C THR A 212 -5.14 4.60 10.97
N ILE A 213 -5.37 4.41 12.27
CA ILE A 213 -5.99 3.19 12.82
C ILE A 213 -7.16 3.58 13.70
N GLU A 214 -8.36 3.21 13.29
CA GLU A 214 -9.60 3.61 13.96
C GLU A 214 -10.49 2.42 14.29
N ASN A 215 -11.15 2.48 15.45
CA ASN A 215 -12.15 1.53 15.90
C ASN A 215 -11.74 0.06 15.75
N SER A 216 -10.45 -0.22 15.86
CA SER A 216 -9.93 -1.58 15.71
C SER A 216 -9.72 -2.26 17.06
N ARG A 217 -9.68 -3.57 17.07
CA ARG A 217 -9.65 -4.40 18.27
C ARG A 217 -8.48 -5.37 18.21
N SER A 218 -7.76 -5.44 19.30
CA SER A 218 -6.59 -6.31 19.41
C SER A 218 -6.66 -7.16 20.69
N PHE A 219 -6.55 -8.47 20.52
CA PHE A 219 -6.30 -9.42 21.60
C PHE A 219 -5.16 -10.34 21.16
N ILE A 220 -3.93 -9.94 21.48
CA ILE A 220 -2.73 -10.57 20.93
C ILE A 220 -1.77 -11.03 22.02
N GLU A 221 -0.91 -11.95 21.65
CA GLU A 221 0.27 -12.34 22.39
C GLU A 221 1.51 -12.02 21.56
N ILE A 222 2.51 -11.38 22.17
CA ILE A 222 3.76 -11.05 21.49
C ILE A 222 4.86 -11.95 22.04
N ASP A 223 5.29 -12.90 21.21
CA ASP A 223 6.33 -13.85 21.56
C ASP A 223 7.73 -13.22 21.51
N LYS A 224 7.94 -12.35 20.50
CA LYS A 224 9.19 -11.64 20.30
C LYS A 224 8.92 -10.24 19.72
N GLY A 225 9.59 -9.24 20.31
CA GLY A 225 9.65 -7.85 19.86
C GLY A 225 10.75 -7.15 20.64
N GLU A 226 11.62 -6.38 19.96
CA GLU A 226 12.78 -5.73 20.57
C GLU A 226 12.52 -4.23 20.83
N ALA A 227 12.10 -3.50 19.79
CA ALA A 227 11.78 -2.08 19.88
C ALA A 227 10.46 -1.76 19.18
N TYR A 228 9.82 -0.67 19.57
CA TYR A 228 8.54 -0.23 19.00
C TYR A 228 7.48 -1.33 19.05
N VAL A 229 7.14 -1.76 20.25
CA VAL A 229 6.18 -2.85 20.48
C VAL A 229 4.92 -2.29 21.11
N GLY A 230 3.78 -2.46 20.47
CA GLY A 230 2.50 -1.90 20.92
C GLY A 230 1.32 -2.85 20.71
N ALA A 231 0.31 -2.74 21.56
CA ALA A 231 -0.88 -3.59 21.49
C ALA A 231 -1.82 -3.21 20.31
N ILE A 232 -1.71 -2.01 19.75
CA ILE A 232 -2.36 -1.59 18.51
C ILE A 232 -1.32 -1.39 17.42
N ALA A 233 -0.34 -0.53 17.63
CA ALA A 233 0.72 -0.27 16.67
C ALA A 233 2.09 -0.28 17.34
N GLY A 234 3.11 -0.74 16.63
CA GLY A 234 4.50 -0.61 17.07
C GLY A 234 4.88 0.87 17.12
N ASP A 235 4.68 1.56 16.01
CA ASP A 235 4.87 3.02 15.91
C ASP A 235 3.89 3.61 14.88
N MET A 236 3.84 4.93 14.78
CA MET A 236 2.92 5.68 13.93
C MET A 236 3.66 6.79 13.20
N GLU A 237 3.12 7.22 12.06
CA GLU A 237 3.51 8.48 11.43
C GLU A 237 3.36 9.65 12.40
N GLU A 238 4.15 10.71 12.21
CA GLU A 238 4.15 11.88 13.09
C GLU A 238 2.78 12.53 13.21
N ASP A 239 2.04 12.60 12.09
CA ASP A 239 0.67 13.11 12.02
C ASP A 239 -0.39 11.98 12.09
N GLY A 240 0.04 10.78 12.46
CA GLY A 240 -0.81 9.59 12.49
C GLY A 240 -1.93 9.65 13.52
N THR A 241 -3.04 8.98 13.23
CA THR A 241 -4.24 8.97 14.06
C THR A 241 -4.55 7.60 14.64
N LEU A 242 -4.65 7.53 15.97
CA LEU A 242 -5.15 6.36 16.71
C LEU A 242 -6.42 6.74 17.48
N THR A 243 -7.59 6.24 17.05
CA THR A 243 -8.87 6.65 17.65
C THR A 243 -9.81 5.46 17.87
N GLY A 244 -10.43 5.39 19.04
CA GLY A 244 -11.48 4.41 19.34
C GLY A 244 -11.01 2.95 19.40
N ASN A 245 -9.70 2.68 19.49
CA ASN A 245 -9.18 1.33 19.52
C ASN A 245 -9.25 0.72 20.92
N LEU A 246 -9.50 -0.59 20.99
CA LEU A 246 -9.52 -1.35 22.23
C LEU A 246 -8.50 -2.49 22.19
N VAL A 247 -7.85 -2.73 23.32
CA VAL A 247 -6.81 -3.75 23.43
C VAL A 247 -7.02 -4.64 24.65
N GLY A 248 -6.97 -5.94 24.44
CA GLY A 248 -6.92 -6.95 25.52
C GLY A 248 -5.47 -7.37 25.76
N HIS A 249 -4.74 -6.56 26.52
CA HIS A 249 -3.38 -6.86 26.93
C HIS A 249 -3.07 -6.22 28.27
N ASP A 250 -2.50 -6.97 29.22
CA ASP A 250 -2.41 -6.56 30.62
C ASP A 250 -1.28 -5.53 30.88
N THR A 251 -0.22 -5.55 30.10
CA THR A 251 1.02 -4.81 30.39
C THR A 251 1.55 -3.94 29.25
N LEU A 252 1.07 -4.14 28.04
CA LEU A 252 1.58 -3.46 26.86
C LEU A 252 0.74 -2.23 26.54
N GLY A 253 1.38 -1.10 26.29
CA GLY A 253 0.74 0.12 25.82
C GLY A 253 0.18 -0.04 24.39
N GLY A 254 -0.77 0.80 24.03
CA GLY A 254 -1.38 0.79 22.69
C GLY A 254 -0.38 1.11 21.58
N LEU A 255 0.62 1.93 21.90
CA LEU A 255 1.68 2.37 21.00
C LEU A 255 3.02 2.32 21.72
N ASP A 256 3.97 1.56 21.22
CA ASP A 256 5.35 1.43 21.73
C ASP A 256 5.46 1.43 23.27
N GLY A 257 4.66 0.62 23.93
CA GLY A 257 4.64 0.58 25.40
C GLY A 257 4.13 1.85 26.10
N ILE A 258 3.73 2.87 25.34
CA ILE A 258 3.25 4.14 25.86
C ILE A 258 1.79 4.03 26.31
N SER A 259 1.39 4.91 27.20
CA SER A 259 0.04 5.00 27.75
C SER A 259 -1.07 4.87 26.70
N TYR A 260 -2.11 4.16 27.05
CA TYR A 260 -3.35 4.06 26.25
C TYR A 260 -4.14 5.37 26.14
N THR A 261 -3.79 6.39 26.91
CA THR A 261 -4.56 7.63 27.03
C THR A 261 -4.79 8.29 25.66
N GLY A 262 -6.05 8.32 25.24
CA GLY A 262 -6.49 8.95 23.98
C GLY A 262 -6.13 8.19 22.70
N LYS A 263 -5.45 7.05 22.79
CA LYS A 263 -4.99 6.27 21.63
C LYS A 263 -5.61 4.88 21.54
N ALA A 264 -5.60 4.16 22.64
CA ALA A 264 -6.26 2.88 22.76
C ALA A 264 -6.70 2.70 24.21
N GLN A 265 -7.73 1.92 24.45
CA GLN A 265 -8.23 1.64 25.79
C GLN A 265 -8.01 0.17 26.12
N PRO A 266 -7.40 -0.13 27.29
CA PRO A 266 -7.28 -1.50 27.75
C PRO A 266 -8.67 -2.04 28.11
N THR A 267 -8.90 -3.28 27.77
CA THR A 267 -10.15 -3.99 28.03
C THR A 267 -9.87 -5.47 28.28
N THR A 268 -10.89 -6.24 28.59
CA THR A 268 -10.78 -7.69 28.74
C THR A 268 -11.27 -8.42 27.50
N PHE A 269 -10.88 -9.68 27.35
CA PHE A 269 -11.41 -10.52 26.29
C PHE A 269 -12.94 -10.65 26.36
N ASP A 270 -13.49 -10.77 27.59
CA ASP A 270 -14.94 -10.86 27.79
C ASP A 270 -15.66 -9.59 27.33
N GLU A 271 -15.10 -8.41 27.58
CA GLU A 271 -15.65 -7.15 27.13
C GLU A 271 -15.56 -6.99 25.61
N LEU A 272 -14.42 -7.37 25.00
CA LEU A 272 -14.28 -7.39 23.55
C LEU A 272 -15.29 -8.34 22.88
N SER A 273 -15.46 -9.53 23.46
CA SER A 273 -16.38 -10.54 22.95
C SER A 273 -17.86 -10.16 23.11
N ALA A 274 -18.16 -9.28 24.05
CA ALA A 274 -19.50 -8.78 24.31
C ALA A 274 -19.90 -7.57 23.41
N LEU A 275 -18.98 -7.06 22.61
CA LEU A 275 -19.27 -5.98 21.66
C LEU A 275 -20.30 -6.45 20.62
N GLY A 276 -21.31 -5.63 20.34
CA GLY A 276 -22.39 -5.99 19.42
C GLY A 276 -21.95 -6.27 17.97
N ASN A 277 -20.75 -5.85 17.60
CA ASN A 277 -20.12 -6.09 16.31
C ASN A 277 -18.95 -7.08 16.37
N ALA A 278 -18.75 -7.77 17.49
CA ALA A 278 -17.68 -8.75 17.61
C ALA A 278 -17.91 -9.92 16.62
N PRO A 279 -16.91 -10.24 15.78
CA PRO A 279 -17.01 -11.39 14.90
C PRO A 279 -17.18 -12.67 15.72
N GLY A 280 -18.07 -13.57 15.28
CA GLY A 280 -18.31 -14.82 15.99
C GLY A 280 -17.06 -15.69 16.17
N GLU A 281 -16.11 -15.55 15.26
CA GLU A 281 -14.83 -16.24 15.30
C GLU A 281 -13.85 -15.61 16.30
N PHE A 282 -13.90 -14.30 16.47
CA PHE A 282 -13.10 -13.62 17.49
C PHE A 282 -13.46 -14.09 18.89
N THR A 283 -14.71 -14.47 19.11
CA THR A 283 -15.25 -14.84 20.42
C THR A 283 -15.07 -16.32 20.79
N GLN A 284 -14.60 -17.15 19.88
CA GLN A 284 -14.35 -18.60 20.09
C GLN A 284 -12.94 -18.84 20.62
#